data_398412ef67c5182db303b3275a38147c
#
_entry.id   398412ef67c5182db303b3275a38147c
#
_cell.length_a   1.000
_cell.length_b   1.000
_cell.length_c   1.000
_cell.angle_alpha   90.00
_cell.angle_beta   90.00
_cell.angle_gamma   90.00
#
_symmetry.space_group_name_H-M   'P 1'
#
loop_
_entity.id
_entity.type
_entity.pdbx_description
1 polymer ?
#
loop_
_entity_poly.entity_id
_entity_poly.type
_entity_poly.pdbx_seq_one_letter_code
_entity_poly.pdbx_strand_id
1 'polypeptide(L)'
;MDALNNLVNTINGFLWDYIIIVLLIGAGFWFTLTTKFVQLRRLREMVRLLGEGIGVKTAGNTISSFQAFCVSTASRVGVGNIAGIAIAVVLGGPGAIFWMWFIAFIGAATGFIESTLAQIYKEPTKGGGFHGGPAYYIRYGLKSPALAFLFAVLISVTYGLIYNSVQANTISASLKTFNVDPMLCGIVVAVLTAISIFGGVARIAKMTEWIVPIMAGIYILTALYIVLMNIGELPAVFAAIFTKAFTFDAASGGFFGAALMNGIKRGLFSNEAGEGSVPNAAATADVSHPAKQGLIQSFGVFVDTFLICTASAFIVMVSGSYETSGLTGIALVQHDLGLQLGSWAPGVMVIFIFMFAFSSIIGNYYYGEINILHLSKNRVYLNIFRVFVVAMVYFGSTASLNLVWNLADLFMAFLVLTNILSILVLGRLAIIALNDYFRQKEVGIEEPVFDRSILPNLEGIVWWHKDAKHPE
;
A
#
# COMPACT_ATOMS: atom_id res chain seq x y z
N MET A 1 -22.37 9.86 16.68
CA MET A 1 -21.10 9.93 15.90
C MET A 1 -19.92 10.31 16.80
N ASP A 2 -20.06 11.33 17.67
CA ASP A 2 -18.96 11.80 18.52
C ASP A 2 -18.43 10.75 19.51
N ALA A 3 -19.32 9.98 20.14
CA ALA A 3 -18.92 8.91 21.06
C ALA A 3 -18.08 7.80 20.36
N LEU A 4 -18.47 7.43 19.12
CA LEU A 4 -17.72 6.47 18.33
C LEU A 4 -16.35 7.02 17.96
N ASN A 5 -16.29 8.26 17.49
CA ASN A 5 -15.04 8.91 17.11
C ASN A 5 -14.08 9.04 18.31
N ASN A 6 -14.61 9.38 19.49
CA ASN A 6 -13.83 9.46 20.74
C ASN A 6 -13.28 8.08 21.15
N LEU A 7 -14.09 7.02 21.05
CA LEU A 7 -13.63 5.65 21.34
C LEU A 7 -12.51 5.23 20.37
N VAL A 8 -12.71 5.46 19.07
CA VAL A 8 -11.71 5.14 18.03
C VAL A 8 -10.42 5.92 18.29
N ASN A 9 -10.49 7.20 18.61
CA ASN A 9 -9.32 8.02 18.92
C ASN A 9 -8.56 7.52 20.16
N THR A 10 -9.28 7.12 21.21
CA THR A 10 -8.66 6.58 22.43
C THR A 10 -7.89 5.29 22.14
N ILE A 11 -8.50 4.37 21.37
CA ILE A 11 -7.85 3.11 21.01
C ILE A 11 -6.66 3.38 20.05
N ASN A 12 -6.83 4.29 19.10
CA ASN A 12 -5.73 4.70 18.20
C ASN A 12 -4.56 5.28 18.98
N GLY A 13 -4.80 6.18 19.95
CA GLY A 13 -3.75 6.73 20.80
C GLY A 13 -2.96 5.63 21.48
N PHE A 14 -3.64 4.69 22.16
CA PHE A 14 -2.96 3.59 22.84
C PHE A 14 -2.16 2.70 21.87
N LEU A 15 -2.75 2.28 20.75
CA LEU A 15 -2.08 1.37 19.81
C LEU A 15 -0.87 2.02 19.13
N TRP A 16 -1.02 3.26 18.64
CA TRP A 16 0.03 3.93 17.90
C TRP A 16 1.13 4.49 18.78
N ASP A 17 0.80 5.08 19.93
CA ASP A 17 1.78 5.70 20.82
C ASP A 17 2.70 4.66 21.51
N TYR A 18 2.19 3.44 21.75
CA TYR A 18 2.93 2.47 22.58
C TYR A 18 3.31 1.18 21.86
N ILE A 19 2.58 0.76 20.82
CA ILE A 19 2.74 -0.58 20.27
C ILE A 19 3.21 -0.55 18.82
N ILE A 20 2.42 0.07 17.93
CA ILE A 20 2.59 -0.10 16.48
C ILE A 20 3.88 0.52 15.97
N ILE A 21 4.23 1.72 16.41
CA ILE A 21 5.47 2.40 16.00
C ILE A 21 6.69 1.60 16.42
N VAL A 22 6.73 1.13 17.66
CA VAL A 22 7.85 0.31 18.18
C VAL A 22 7.97 -0.99 17.40
N LEU A 23 6.83 -1.64 17.13
CA LEU A 23 6.80 -2.90 16.40
C LEU A 23 7.27 -2.73 14.94
N LEU A 24 6.79 -1.69 14.25
CA LEU A 24 7.17 -1.39 12.86
C LEU A 24 8.67 -1.05 12.74
N ILE A 25 9.16 -0.16 13.59
CA ILE A 25 10.57 0.24 13.59
C ILE A 25 11.44 -0.97 13.94
N GLY A 26 11.09 -1.71 14.99
CA GLY A 26 11.83 -2.89 15.43
C GLY A 26 11.89 -3.98 14.35
N ALA A 27 10.77 -4.32 13.74
CA ALA A 27 10.71 -5.30 12.66
C ALA A 27 11.45 -4.81 11.40
N GLY A 28 11.27 -3.54 11.02
CA GLY A 28 11.96 -2.94 9.87
C GLY A 28 13.48 -2.97 10.03
N PHE A 29 13.99 -2.62 11.20
CA PHE A 29 15.43 -2.75 11.51
C PHE A 29 15.89 -4.20 11.51
N TRP A 30 15.14 -5.10 12.16
CA TRP A 30 15.47 -6.52 12.21
C TRP A 30 15.61 -7.10 10.81
N PHE A 31 14.64 -6.85 9.94
CA PHE A 31 14.68 -7.36 8.56
C PHE A 31 15.72 -6.64 7.70
N THR A 32 15.94 -5.35 7.88
CA THR A 32 17.01 -4.63 7.20
C THR A 32 18.38 -5.24 7.52
N LEU A 33 18.67 -5.52 8.79
CA LEU A 33 19.94 -6.10 9.21
C LEU A 33 20.09 -7.58 8.78
N THR A 34 19.06 -8.39 8.98
CA THR A 34 19.11 -9.82 8.66
C THR A 34 19.15 -10.12 7.16
N THR A 35 18.56 -9.25 6.33
CA THR A 35 18.69 -9.29 4.87
C THR A 35 19.92 -8.55 4.35
N LYS A 36 20.75 -8.00 5.26
CA LYS A 36 21.95 -7.22 4.95
C LYS A 36 21.66 -6.05 4.00
N PHE A 37 20.64 -5.24 4.33
CA PHE A 37 20.21 -4.10 3.53
C PHE A 37 19.78 -4.48 2.10
N VAL A 38 18.94 -5.49 1.96
CA VAL A 38 18.46 -5.98 0.64
C VAL A 38 17.93 -4.85 -0.23
N GLN A 39 17.20 -3.91 0.36
CA GLN A 39 16.60 -2.75 -0.30
C GLN A 39 17.61 -1.81 -0.97
N LEU A 40 18.85 -1.76 -0.50
CA LEU A 40 19.93 -0.99 -1.13
C LEU A 40 20.82 -1.84 -2.02
N ARG A 41 21.31 -2.95 -1.47
CA ARG A 41 22.30 -3.79 -2.17
C ARG A 41 21.77 -4.42 -3.44
N ARG A 42 20.44 -4.60 -3.52
CA ARG A 42 19.80 -5.32 -4.63
C ARG A 42 18.89 -4.44 -5.50
N LEU A 43 19.00 -3.13 -5.36
CA LEU A 43 18.18 -2.15 -6.09
C LEU A 43 18.26 -2.36 -7.62
N ARG A 44 19.46 -2.59 -8.15
CA ARG A 44 19.65 -2.87 -9.59
C ARG A 44 18.89 -4.11 -10.04
N GLU A 45 18.90 -5.17 -9.21
CA GLU A 45 18.18 -6.41 -9.50
C GLU A 45 16.65 -6.21 -9.42
N MET A 46 16.17 -5.41 -8.48
CA MET A 46 14.75 -5.06 -8.36
C MET A 46 14.23 -4.39 -9.64
N VAL A 47 14.98 -3.39 -10.14
CA VAL A 47 14.63 -2.68 -11.39
C VAL A 47 14.68 -3.63 -12.59
N ARG A 48 15.71 -4.50 -12.67
CA ARG A 48 15.84 -5.49 -13.74
C ARG A 48 14.63 -6.44 -13.77
N LEU A 49 14.27 -7.01 -12.63
CA LEU A 49 13.14 -7.94 -12.50
C LEU A 49 11.80 -7.30 -12.85
N LEU A 50 11.61 -6.03 -12.49
CA LEU A 50 10.41 -5.30 -12.88
C LEU A 50 10.34 -5.14 -14.40
N GLY A 51 11.46 -4.80 -15.04
CA GLY A 51 11.57 -4.65 -16.49
C GLY A 51 11.33 -5.96 -17.25
N GLU A 52 11.81 -7.10 -16.73
CA GLU A 52 11.58 -8.43 -17.33
C GLU A 52 10.10 -8.82 -17.37
N GLY A 53 9.30 -8.34 -16.41
CA GLY A 53 7.87 -8.64 -16.35
C GLY A 53 6.99 -7.88 -17.34
N ILE A 54 7.53 -6.82 -17.98
CA ILE A 54 6.78 -5.96 -18.90
C ILE A 54 6.50 -6.69 -20.21
N GLY A 55 5.23 -6.74 -20.62
CA GLY A 55 4.81 -7.31 -21.90
C GLY A 55 4.89 -8.84 -21.98
N VAL A 56 5.21 -9.51 -20.88
CA VAL A 56 5.21 -10.99 -20.83
C VAL A 56 3.78 -11.50 -20.94
N LYS A 57 3.53 -12.31 -21.96
CA LYS A 57 2.25 -13.03 -22.09
C LYS A 57 2.26 -14.24 -21.17
N THR A 58 1.32 -14.27 -20.25
CA THR A 58 1.13 -15.40 -19.34
C THR A 58 0.07 -16.35 -19.88
N ALA A 59 0.20 -17.65 -19.59
CA ALA A 59 -0.75 -18.66 -20.01
C ALA A 59 -2.04 -18.62 -19.14
N GLY A 60 -3.19 -18.79 -19.75
CA GLY A 60 -4.47 -18.89 -19.03
C GLY A 60 -4.79 -17.67 -18.17
N ASN A 61 -5.10 -17.88 -16.89
CA ASN A 61 -5.41 -16.84 -15.91
C ASN A 61 -4.22 -16.51 -14.98
N THR A 62 -2.99 -16.85 -15.36
CA THR A 62 -1.80 -16.46 -14.60
C THR A 62 -1.50 -14.97 -14.79
N ILE A 63 -0.83 -14.37 -13.82
CA ILE A 63 -0.48 -12.94 -13.79
C ILE A 63 1.03 -12.81 -13.81
N SER A 64 1.56 -11.92 -14.67
CA SER A 64 3.00 -11.64 -14.74
C SER A 64 3.48 -10.88 -13.49
N SER A 65 4.80 -10.88 -13.28
CA SER A 65 5.44 -10.09 -12.22
C SER A 65 5.08 -8.61 -12.30
N PHE A 66 5.05 -8.05 -13.51
CA PHE A 66 4.69 -6.65 -13.73
C PHE A 66 3.21 -6.38 -13.46
N GLN A 67 2.33 -7.27 -13.89
CA GLN A 67 0.89 -7.16 -13.58
C GLN A 67 0.61 -7.23 -12.08
N ALA A 68 1.26 -8.15 -11.34
CA ALA A 68 1.16 -8.22 -9.88
C ALA A 68 1.68 -6.94 -9.20
N PHE A 69 2.78 -6.38 -9.71
CA PHE A 69 3.28 -5.07 -9.28
C PHE A 69 2.27 -3.95 -9.54
N CYS A 70 1.65 -3.91 -10.72
CA CYS A 70 0.63 -2.89 -11.04
C CYS A 70 -0.62 -3.03 -10.16
N VAL A 71 -1.06 -4.26 -9.85
CA VAL A 71 -2.18 -4.48 -8.92
C VAL A 71 -1.85 -3.96 -7.52
N SER A 72 -0.66 -4.30 -7.00
CA SER A 72 -0.24 -3.80 -5.68
C SER A 72 -0.02 -2.28 -5.68
N THR A 73 0.53 -1.72 -6.76
CA THR A 73 0.72 -0.28 -6.90
C THR A 73 -0.61 0.45 -7.05
N ALA A 74 -1.63 -0.15 -7.68
CA ALA A 74 -2.97 0.43 -7.74
C ALA A 74 -3.59 0.62 -6.36
N SER A 75 -3.38 -0.31 -5.42
CA SER A 75 -3.81 -0.17 -4.04
C SER A 75 -3.00 0.92 -3.31
N ARG A 76 -1.68 0.83 -3.35
CA ARG A 76 -0.74 1.74 -2.68
C ARG A 76 -0.89 3.17 -3.15
N VAL A 77 -0.83 3.39 -4.48
CA VAL A 77 -0.82 4.73 -5.08
C VAL A 77 -2.24 5.26 -5.21
N GLY A 78 -2.73 5.77 -4.12
CA GLY A 78 -4.07 6.29 -3.95
C GLY A 78 -4.10 7.67 -3.32
N VAL A 79 -5.21 7.98 -2.64
CA VAL A 79 -5.36 9.26 -1.95
C VAL A 79 -4.39 9.44 -0.79
N GLY A 80 -3.83 8.35 -0.25
CA GLY A 80 -2.80 8.37 0.78
C GLY A 80 -1.57 9.16 0.37
N ASN A 81 -1.13 8.95 -0.87
CA ASN A 81 0.05 9.62 -1.45
C ASN A 81 -0.14 11.11 -1.69
N ILE A 82 -1.37 11.59 -1.76
CA ILE A 82 -1.70 12.98 -2.10
C ILE A 82 -2.33 13.67 -0.90
N ALA A 83 -3.58 13.35 -0.59
CA ALA A 83 -4.31 13.94 0.52
C ALA A 83 -3.74 13.53 1.88
N GLY A 84 -3.29 12.27 2.03
CA GLY A 84 -2.65 11.78 3.24
C GLY A 84 -1.34 12.50 3.55
N ILE A 85 -0.55 12.82 2.54
CA ILE A 85 0.70 13.58 2.71
C ILE A 85 0.42 15.03 3.13
N ALA A 86 -0.58 15.67 2.53
CA ALA A 86 -1.02 17.00 2.97
C ALA A 86 -1.49 16.99 4.45
N ILE A 87 -2.22 15.95 4.88
CA ILE A 87 -2.59 15.73 6.28
C ILE A 87 -1.34 15.58 7.16
N ALA A 88 -0.34 14.79 6.71
CA ALA A 88 0.90 14.59 7.46
C ALA A 88 1.66 15.90 7.69
N VAL A 89 1.76 16.74 6.65
CA VAL A 89 2.44 18.03 6.73
C VAL A 89 1.68 19.01 7.63
N VAL A 90 0.35 19.04 7.57
CA VAL A 90 -0.47 19.93 8.42
C VAL A 90 -0.41 19.52 9.89
N LEU A 91 -0.55 18.21 10.20
CA LEU A 91 -0.61 17.72 11.58
C LEU A 91 0.76 17.46 12.20
N GLY A 92 1.75 17.07 11.42
CA GLY A 92 3.08 16.70 11.88
C GLY A 92 4.18 17.71 11.50
N GLY A 93 3.83 18.75 10.74
CA GLY A 93 4.80 19.69 10.17
C GLY A 93 5.69 19.05 9.08
N PRO A 94 6.64 19.84 8.53
CA PRO A 94 7.58 19.36 7.51
C PRO A 94 8.39 18.12 7.94
N GLY A 95 8.69 18.00 9.23
CA GLY A 95 9.42 16.86 9.80
C GLY A 95 8.74 15.51 9.63
N ALA A 96 7.41 15.48 9.39
CA ALA A 96 6.69 14.25 9.10
C ALA A 96 7.21 13.56 7.83
N ILE A 97 7.71 14.32 6.86
CA ILE A 97 8.27 13.78 5.61
C ILE A 97 9.56 12.98 5.86
N PHE A 98 10.41 13.45 6.79
CA PHE A 98 11.59 12.69 7.21
C PHE A 98 11.20 11.30 7.77
N TRP A 99 10.23 11.26 8.66
CA TRP A 99 9.79 10.01 9.29
C TRP A 99 9.05 9.09 8.32
N MET A 100 8.36 9.67 7.34
CA MET A 100 7.78 8.92 6.22
C MET A 100 8.87 8.25 5.37
N TRP A 101 9.94 8.95 5.02
CA TRP A 101 11.09 8.36 4.31
C TRP A 101 11.78 7.29 5.14
N PHE A 102 11.96 7.56 6.43
CA PHE A 102 12.60 6.62 7.34
C PHE A 102 11.84 5.30 7.43
N ILE A 103 10.51 5.36 7.66
CA ILE A 103 9.71 4.12 7.76
C ILE A 103 9.62 3.39 6.41
N ALA A 104 9.58 4.09 5.30
CA ALA A 104 9.61 3.49 3.97
C ALA A 104 10.94 2.77 3.71
N PHE A 105 12.06 3.38 4.12
CA PHE A 105 13.39 2.78 3.95
C PHE A 105 13.52 1.45 4.67
N ILE A 106 13.20 1.39 5.97
CA ILE A 106 13.26 0.14 6.73
C ILE A 106 12.10 -0.80 6.37
N GLY A 107 10.93 -0.27 6.07
CA GLY A 107 9.74 -1.01 5.65
C GLY A 107 9.92 -1.74 4.32
N ALA A 108 10.77 -1.26 3.43
CA ALA A 108 11.07 -1.95 2.17
C ALA A 108 11.65 -3.36 2.39
N ALA A 109 12.44 -3.56 3.46
CA ALA A 109 12.90 -4.89 3.85
C ALA A 109 11.75 -5.76 4.41
N THR A 110 10.82 -5.16 5.14
CA THR A 110 9.61 -5.83 5.61
C THR A 110 8.74 -6.29 4.44
N GLY A 111 8.50 -5.40 3.47
CA GLY A 111 7.77 -5.70 2.23
C GLY A 111 8.40 -6.82 1.40
N PHE A 112 9.75 -6.90 1.39
CA PHE A 112 10.47 -8.03 0.82
C PHE A 112 10.10 -9.34 1.52
N ILE A 113 10.16 -9.39 2.85
CA ILE A 113 9.91 -10.60 3.64
C ILE A 113 8.47 -11.09 3.44
N GLU A 114 7.48 -10.24 3.65
CA GLU A 114 6.07 -10.62 3.56
C GLU A 114 5.67 -11.10 2.16
N SER A 115 6.17 -10.44 1.11
CA SER A 115 5.86 -10.80 -0.27
C SER A 115 6.56 -12.09 -0.71
N THR A 116 7.78 -12.34 -0.21
CA THR A 116 8.48 -13.62 -0.43
C THR A 116 7.77 -14.77 0.28
N LEU A 117 7.31 -14.57 1.52
CA LEU A 117 6.52 -15.57 2.26
C LEU A 117 5.21 -15.90 1.55
N ALA A 118 4.53 -14.90 1.02
CA ALA A 118 3.29 -15.10 0.28
C ALA A 118 3.50 -15.96 -0.98
N GLN A 119 4.62 -15.78 -1.66
CA GLN A 119 5.00 -16.61 -2.79
C GLN A 119 5.39 -18.04 -2.37
N ILE A 120 6.07 -18.21 -1.22
CA ILE A 120 6.43 -19.55 -0.70
C ILE A 120 5.16 -20.38 -0.43
N TYR A 121 4.14 -19.76 0.17
CA TYR A 121 2.89 -20.42 0.58
C TYR A 121 1.71 -20.25 -0.41
N LYS A 122 1.99 -19.88 -1.66
CA LYS A 122 0.94 -19.74 -2.67
C LYS A 122 0.33 -21.08 -3.07
N GLU A 123 -0.95 -21.05 -3.42
CA GLU A 123 -1.71 -22.22 -3.89
C GLU A 123 -2.19 -22.00 -5.32
N PRO A 124 -2.15 -23.05 -6.17
CA PRO A 124 -2.73 -22.97 -7.51
C PRO A 124 -4.26 -22.94 -7.44
N THR A 125 -4.88 -22.24 -8.38
CA THR A 125 -6.33 -22.17 -8.51
C THR A 125 -6.85 -23.11 -9.59
N LYS A 126 -8.10 -23.54 -9.47
CA LYS A 126 -8.74 -24.43 -10.46
C LYS A 126 -8.90 -23.81 -11.85
N GLY A 127 -8.80 -22.49 -11.96
CA GLY A 127 -8.93 -21.73 -13.22
C GLY A 127 -7.59 -21.29 -13.83
N GLY A 128 -6.48 -21.85 -13.33
CA GLY A 128 -5.14 -21.34 -13.61
C GLY A 128 -4.79 -20.12 -12.73
N GLY A 129 -3.50 -19.84 -12.53
CA GLY A 129 -3.00 -18.79 -11.63
C GLY A 129 -2.86 -19.24 -10.18
N PHE A 130 -2.65 -18.26 -9.29
CA PHE A 130 -2.33 -18.52 -7.89
C PHE A 130 -3.12 -17.61 -6.95
N HIS A 131 -3.34 -18.10 -5.73
CA HIS A 131 -3.75 -17.33 -4.57
C HIS A 131 -2.76 -17.50 -3.43
N GLY A 132 -2.66 -16.51 -2.57
CA GLY A 132 -1.78 -16.52 -1.40
C GLY A 132 -1.95 -15.24 -0.60
N GLY A 133 -0.99 -14.99 0.27
CA GLY A 133 -0.98 -13.84 1.15
C GLY A 133 -0.85 -14.25 2.61
N PRO A 134 -1.00 -13.30 3.58
CA PRO A 134 -0.78 -13.59 4.99
C PRO A 134 -1.68 -14.69 5.56
N ALA A 135 -2.96 -14.74 5.16
CA ALA A 135 -3.85 -15.79 5.63
C ALA A 135 -3.30 -17.20 5.36
N TYR A 136 -2.58 -17.37 4.25
CA TYR A 136 -1.98 -18.65 3.87
C TYR A 136 -0.73 -18.96 4.70
N TYR A 137 0.26 -18.05 4.79
CA TYR A 137 1.46 -18.32 5.57
C TYR A 137 1.20 -18.34 7.08
N ILE A 138 0.18 -17.63 7.59
CA ILE A 138 -0.27 -17.75 8.99
C ILE A 138 -0.90 -19.12 9.22
N ARG A 139 -1.78 -19.56 8.32
CA ARG A 139 -2.46 -20.85 8.44
C ARG A 139 -1.48 -22.03 8.46
N TYR A 140 -0.57 -22.04 7.51
CA TYR A 140 0.32 -23.18 7.28
C TYR A 140 1.68 -23.01 7.97
N GLY A 141 2.29 -21.85 7.91
CA GLY A 141 3.61 -21.60 8.50
C GLY A 141 3.57 -21.49 10.02
N LEU A 142 2.58 -20.76 10.57
CA LEU A 142 2.37 -20.68 12.01
C LEU A 142 1.45 -21.76 12.56
N LYS A 143 0.82 -22.56 11.70
CA LYS A 143 -0.16 -23.58 12.08
C LYS A 143 -1.31 -23.00 12.92
N SER A 144 -1.73 -21.78 12.62
CA SER A 144 -2.78 -21.06 13.35
C SER A 144 -3.97 -20.71 12.47
N PRO A 145 -4.94 -21.62 12.29
CA PRO A 145 -6.15 -21.36 11.49
C PRO A 145 -6.99 -20.20 12.06
N ALA A 146 -7.02 -20.04 13.39
CA ALA A 146 -7.77 -18.96 14.03
C ALA A 146 -7.18 -17.58 13.72
N LEU A 147 -5.85 -17.44 13.79
CA LEU A 147 -5.18 -16.17 13.43
C LEU A 147 -5.29 -15.89 11.93
N ALA A 148 -5.22 -16.92 11.09
CA ALA A 148 -5.44 -16.80 9.64
C ALA A 148 -6.86 -16.32 9.30
N PHE A 149 -7.87 -16.86 10.00
CA PHE A 149 -9.26 -16.41 9.90
C PHE A 149 -9.39 -14.95 10.32
N LEU A 150 -8.83 -14.57 11.47
CA LEU A 150 -8.83 -13.19 11.97
C LEU A 150 -8.20 -12.25 10.95
N PHE A 151 -7.01 -12.60 10.42
CA PHE A 151 -6.33 -11.78 9.41
C PHE A 151 -7.18 -11.62 8.15
N ALA A 152 -7.77 -12.71 7.64
CA ALA A 152 -8.60 -12.66 6.43
C ALA A 152 -9.85 -11.77 6.61
N VAL A 153 -10.46 -11.78 7.79
CA VAL A 153 -11.56 -10.86 8.14
C VAL A 153 -11.05 -9.43 8.22
N LEU A 154 -9.95 -9.19 8.95
CA LEU A 154 -9.38 -7.86 9.14
C LEU A 154 -9.02 -7.21 7.79
N ILE A 155 -8.32 -7.91 6.90
CA ILE A 155 -7.94 -7.33 5.60
C ILE A 155 -9.15 -7.08 4.71
N SER A 156 -10.16 -7.97 4.73
CA SER A 156 -11.39 -7.76 3.96
C SER A 156 -12.16 -6.53 4.44
N VAL A 157 -12.21 -6.29 5.76
CA VAL A 157 -12.85 -5.10 6.33
C VAL A 157 -12.00 -3.86 6.07
N THR A 158 -10.69 -3.91 6.34
CA THR A 158 -9.79 -2.76 6.18
C THR A 158 -9.75 -2.27 4.73
N TYR A 159 -9.36 -3.15 3.82
CA TYR A 159 -9.17 -2.77 2.41
C TYR A 159 -10.48 -2.68 1.67
N GLY A 160 -11.33 -3.71 1.79
CA GLY A 160 -12.59 -3.76 1.06
C GLY A 160 -13.62 -2.72 1.49
N LEU A 161 -13.62 -2.32 2.76
CA LEU A 161 -14.63 -1.41 3.30
C LEU A 161 -14.01 -0.06 3.71
N ILE A 162 -13.13 -0.06 4.71
CA ILE A 162 -12.67 1.17 5.35
C ILE A 162 -11.78 2.00 4.41
N TYR A 163 -10.74 1.41 3.81
CA TYR A 163 -9.86 2.14 2.90
C TYR A 163 -10.60 2.62 1.65
N ASN A 164 -11.55 1.84 1.16
CA ASN A 164 -12.42 2.28 0.07
C ASN A 164 -13.29 3.48 0.43
N SER A 165 -13.73 3.59 1.70
CA SER A 165 -14.42 4.78 2.17
C SER A 165 -13.52 6.02 2.19
N VAL A 166 -12.22 5.88 2.52
CA VAL A 166 -11.23 6.98 2.46
C VAL A 166 -11.02 7.46 1.03
N GLN A 167 -10.90 6.53 0.07
CA GLN A 167 -10.76 6.87 -1.34
C GLN A 167 -11.99 7.67 -1.84
N ALA A 168 -13.18 7.17 -1.58
CA ALA A 168 -14.44 7.81 -1.99
C ALA A 168 -14.65 9.18 -1.31
N ASN A 169 -14.27 9.30 -0.03
CA ASN A 169 -14.30 10.56 0.71
C ASN A 169 -13.45 11.64 0.04
N THR A 170 -12.24 11.28 -0.37
CA THR A 170 -11.31 12.23 -1.00
C THR A 170 -11.77 12.63 -2.42
N ILE A 171 -12.37 11.70 -3.19
CA ILE A 171 -13.02 12.06 -4.47
C ILE A 171 -14.11 13.09 -4.23
N SER A 172 -15.00 12.83 -3.27
CA SER A 172 -16.10 13.75 -2.93
C SER A 172 -15.58 15.11 -2.44
N ALA A 173 -14.56 15.10 -1.57
CA ALA A 173 -13.94 16.33 -1.07
C ALA A 173 -13.31 17.17 -2.19
N SER A 174 -12.68 16.53 -3.19
CA SER A 174 -12.08 17.23 -4.33
C SER A 174 -13.11 17.92 -5.23
N LEU A 175 -14.30 17.34 -5.34
CA LEU A 175 -15.42 17.88 -6.12
C LEU A 175 -16.22 18.97 -5.37
N LYS A 176 -16.07 19.03 -4.05
CA LYS A 176 -16.75 20.06 -3.23
C LYS A 176 -16.31 21.47 -3.62
N THR A 177 -15.08 21.66 -4.06
CA THR A 177 -14.57 22.93 -4.61
C THR A 177 -15.38 23.43 -5.81
N PHE A 178 -16.04 22.50 -6.52
CA PHE A 178 -16.91 22.79 -7.68
C PHE A 178 -18.40 22.72 -7.36
N ASN A 179 -18.77 22.75 -6.06
CA ASN A 179 -20.15 22.69 -5.56
C ASN A 179 -20.93 21.42 -5.98
N VAL A 180 -20.24 20.31 -6.20
CA VAL A 180 -20.88 19.02 -6.47
C VAL A 180 -21.39 18.43 -5.16
N ASP A 181 -22.64 17.96 -5.15
CA ASP A 181 -23.26 17.31 -4.00
C ASP A 181 -22.52 15.99 -3.67
N PRO A 182 -22.04 15.79 -2.41
CA PRO A 182 -21.42 14.57 -1.97
C PRO A 182 -22.26 13.29 -2.19
N MET A 183 -23.59 13.38 -2.07
CA MET A 183 -24.49 12.25 -2.31
C MET A 183 -24.49 11.86 -3.79
N LEU A 184 -24.55 12.84 -4.69
CA LEU A 184 -24.47 12.58 -6.13
C LEU A 184 -23.12 11.96 -6.51
N CYS A 185 -22.02 12.51 -6.00
CA CYS A 185 -20.69 11.96 -6.17
C CYS A 185 -20.64 10.51 -5.68
N GLY A 186 -21.16 10.24 -4.47
CA GLY A 186 -21.20 8.91 -3.87
C GLY A 186 -21.96 7.89 -4.72
N ILE A 187 -23.12 8.27 -5.27
CA ILE A 187 -23.90 7.40 -6.17
C ILE A 187 -23.08 7.06 -7.43
N VAL A 188 -22.49 8.06 -8.06
CA VAL A 188 -21.72 7.86 -9.30
C VAL A 188 -20.53 6.94 -9.04
N VAL A 189 -19.73 7.19 -8.01
CA VAL A 189 -18.56 6.37 -7.69
C VAL A 189 -18.96 4.96 -7.28
N ALA A 190 -20.05 4.80 -6.51
CA ALA A 190 -20.59 3.49 -6.12
C ALA A 190 -21.05 2.67 -7.33
N VAL A 191 -21.73 3.29 -8.29
CA VAL A 191 -22.18 2.62 -9.54
C VAL A 191 -20.95 2.20 -10.38
N LEU A 192 -19.98 3.08 -10.56
CA LEU A 192 -18.74 2.76 -11.28
C LEU A 192 -17.97 1.62 -10.60
N THR A 193 -17.91 1.64 -9.27
CA THR A 193 -17.31 0.57 -8.48
C THR A 193 -18.05 -0.74 -8.71
N ALA A 194 -19.39 -0.74 -8.61
CA ALA A 194 -20.20 -1.95 -8.84
C ALA A 194 -19.93 -2.54 -10.24
N ILE A 195 -19.92 -1.73 -11.28
CA ILE A 195 -19.64 -2.18 -12.65
C ILE A 195 -18.25 -2.82 -12.76
N SER A 196 -17.26 -2.27 -12.05
CA SER A 196 -15.86 -2.70 -12.15
C SER A 196 -15.58 -3.99 -11.40
N ILE A 197 -16.11 -4.15 -10.17
CA ILE A 197 -15.79 -5.29 -9.31
C ILE A 197 -16.45 -6.61 -9.75
N PHE A 198 -17.45 -6.57 -10.59
CA PHE A 198 -18.07 -7.79 -11.15
C PHE A 198 -17.29 -8.39 -12.34
N GLY A 199 -16.16 -7.77 -12.75
CA GLY A 199 -15.35 -8.21 -13.90
C GLY A 199 -14.31 -9.29 -13.64
N GLY A 200 -14.02 -9.61 -12.37
CA GLY A 200 -13.01 -10.61 -11.96
C GLY A 200 -11.55 -10.13 -12.03
N VAL A 201 -10.65 -10.92 -11.42
CA VAL A 201 -9.23 -10.60 -11.17
C VAL A 201 -8.43 -10.26 -12.42
N ALA A 202 -8.57 -11.04 -13.48
CA ALA A 202 -7.82 -10.81 -14.73
C ALA A 202 -8.16 -9.47 -15.38
N ARG A 203 -9.42 -9.02 -15.27
CA ARG A 203 -9.83 -7.70 -15.75
C ARG A 203 -9.22 -6.58 -14.92
N ILE A 204 -9.18 -6.75 -13.60
CA ILE A 204 -8.55 -5.80 -12.67
C ILE A 204 -7.07 -5.64 -13.02
N ALA A 205 -6.32 -6.74 -13.11
CA ALA A 205 -4.90 -6.72 -13.46
C ALA A 205 -4.62 -6.01 -14.79
N LYS A 206 -5.46 -6.28 -15.81
CA LYS A 206 -5.32 -5.63 -17.12
C LYS A 206 -5.64 -4.12 -17.09
N MET A 207 -6.61 -3.70 -16.29
CA MET A 207 -6.93 -2.28 -16.13
C MET A 207 -5.81 -1.55 -15.40
N THR A 208 -5.30 -2.10 -14.30
CA THR A 208 -4.24 -1.47 -13.50
C THR A 208 -2.91 -1.41 -14.24
N GLU A 209 -2.59 -2.39 -15.07
CA GLU A 209 -1.37 -2.42 -15.91
C GLU A 209 -1.23 -1.17 -16.79
N TRP A 210 -2.33 -0.59 -17.26
CA TRP A 210 -2.33 0.62 -18.08
C TRP A 210 -2.52 1.89 -17.26
N ILE A 211 -3.48 1.90 -16.34
CA ILE A 211 -3.85 3.10 -15.58
C ILE A 211 -2.71 3.55 -14.68
N VAL A 212 -2.09 2.61 -13.93
CA VAL A 212 -1.11 2.94 -12.90
C VAL A 212 0.15 3.62 -13.45
N PRO A 213 0.86 3.10 -14.48
CA PRO A 213 2.04 3.77 -14.99
C PRO A 213 1.74 5.14 -15.60
N ILE A 214 0.60 5.27 -16.29
CA ILE A 214 0.20 6.53 -16.93
C ILE A 214 -0.10 7.59 -15.88
N MET A 215 -0.94 7.28 -14.89
CA MET A 215 -1.30 8.25 -13.85
C MET A 215 -0.10 8.65 -12.99
N ALA A 216 0.74 7.69 -12.59
CA ALA A 216 1.94 7.96 -11.81
C ALA A 216 2.95 8.80 -12.60
N GLY A 217 3.15 8.48 -13.87
CA GLY A 217 4.04 9.22 -14.76
C GLY A 217 3.61 10.68 -14.94
N ILE A 218 2.33 10.93 -15.23
CA ILE A 218 1.81 12.31 -15.39
C ILE A 218 1.91 13.08 -14.08
N TYR A 219 1.59 12.43 -12.93
CA TYR A 219 1.68 13.07 -11.63
C TYR A 219 3.11 13.46 -11.26
N ILE A 220 4.08 12.56 -11.47
CA ILE A 220 5.49 12.82 -11.22
C ILE A 220 6.01 13.94 -12.13
N LEU A 221 5.62 13.97 -13.42
CA LEU A 221 6.00 15.05 -14.33
C LEU A 221 5.42 16.39 -13.91
N THR A 222 4.18 16.43 -13.43
CA THR A 222 3.56 17.65 -12.87
C THR A 222 4.33 18.14 -11.65
N ALA A 223 4.65 17.24 -10.72
CA ALA A 223 5.43 17.59 -9.53
C ALA A 223 6.85 18.05 -9.88
N LEU A 224 7.51 17.39 -10.84
CA LEU A 224 8.83 17.79 -11.32
C LEU A 224 8.79 19.19 -11.93
N TYR A 225 7.76 19.51 -12.72
CA TYR A 225 7.57 20.85 -13.26
C TYR A 225 7.46 21.90 -12.14
N ILE A 226 6.65 21.64 -11.11
CA ILE A 226 6.49 22.54 -9.96
C ILE A 226 7.83 22.73 -9.22
N VAL A 227 8.55 21.63 -8.98
CA VAL A 227 9.87 21.64 -8.34
C VAL A 227 10.87 22.49 -9.14
N LEU A 228 10.90 22.34 -10.47
CA LEU A 228 11.80 23.12 -11.33
C LEU A 228 11.45 24.61 -11.35
N MET A 229 10.16 24.94 -11.36
CA MET A 229 9.69 26.34 -11.28
C MET A 229 10.03 27.00 -9.94
N ASN A 230 10.15 26.22 -8.87
CA ASN A 230 10.41 26.68 -7.51
C ASN A 230 11.77 26.17 -6.98
N ILE A 231 12.75 25.96 -7.84
CA ILE A 231 14.03 25.35 -7.46
C ILE A 231 14.79 26.13 -6.37
N GLY A 232 14.56 27.43 -6.28
CA GLY A 232 15.15 28.29 -5.25
C GLY A 232 14.62 27.99 -3.85
N GLU A 233 13.40 27.46 -3.71
CA GLU A 233 12.79 27.14 -2.42
C GLU A 233 13.19 25.75 -1.89
N LEU A 234 13.75 24.89 -2.74
CA LEU A 234 14.11 23.53 -2.35
C LEU A 234 15.07 23.45 -1.16
N PRO A 235 16.14 24.27 -1.07
CA PRO A 235 17.02 24.23 0.11
C PRO A 235 16.28 24.51 1.41
N ALA A 236 15.34 25.46 1.40
CA ALA A 236 14.52 25.80 2.57
C ALA A 236 13.55 24.65 2.92
N VAL A 237 12.91 24.02 1.92
CA VAL A 237 12.04 22.86 2.12
C VAL A 237 12.82 21.70 2.74
N PHE A 238 13.99 21.34 2.19
CA PHE A 238 14.83 20.28 2.77
C PHE A 238 15.29 20.63 4.18
N ALA A 239 15.75 21.88 4.41
CA ALA A 239 16.13 22.32 5.75
C ALA A 239 14.97 22.17 6.74
N ALA A 240 13.75 22.54 6.36
CA ALA A 240 12.57 22.38 7.18
C ALA A 240 12.28 20.90 7.50
N ILE A 241 12.37 20.00 6.51
CA ILE A 241 12.17 18.56 6.70
C ILE A 241 13.13 18.01 7.78
N PHE A 242 14.42 18.32 7.67
CA PHE A 242 15.42 17.76 8.59
C PHE A 242 15.43 18.44 9.96
N THR A 243 15.27 19.77 10.02
CA THR A 243 15.30 20.50 11.30
C THR A 243 14.05 20.28 12.13
N LYS A 244 12.88 20.10 11.49
CA LYS A 244 11.60 19.87 12.17
C LYS A 244 11.31 18.39 12.48
N ALA A 245 12.13 17.46 11.97
CA ALA A 245 11.94 16.03 12.20
C ALA A 245 12.10 15.61 13.68
N PHE A 246 12.90 16.32 14.44
CA PHE A 246 13.27 15.99 15.82
C PHE A 246 12.76 17.02 16.85
N THR A 247 11.82 17.87 16.46
CA THR A 247 11.12 18.74 17.41
C THR A 247 10.04 17.95 18.12
N PHE A 248 10.28 17.68 19.41
CA PHE A 248 9.31 17.02 20.29
C PHE A 248 8.52 18.12 21.01
N ASP A 249 7.38 18.53 20.47
CA ASP A 249 6.50 19.45 21.17
C ASP A 249 5.78 18.70 22.31
N ALA A 250 6.03 19.16 23.53
CA ALA A 250 5.40 18.65 24.75
C ALA A 250 3.85 18.79 24.75
N ALA A 251 3.32 19.56 23.80
CA ALA A 251 1.88 19.79 23.66
C ALA A 251 1.10 18.60 23.07
N SER A 252 1.76 17.61 22.47
CA SER A 252 1.07 16.47 21.83
C SER A 252 0.62 15.36 22.79
N GLY A 253 1.03 15.41 24.05
CA GLY A 253 0.59 14.44 25.09
C GLY A 253 0.98 12.98 24.86
N GLY A 254 1.65 12.65 23.76
CA GLY A 254 2.09 11.31 23.38
C GLY A 254 3.59 11.06 23.64
N PHE A 255 3.99 9.80 23.68
CA PHE A 255 5.41 9.38 23.83
C PHE A 255 6.25 9.79 22.61
N PHE A 256 5.65 9.86 21.44
CA PHE A 256 6.28 10.26 20.18
C PHE A 256 5.75 11.61 19.70
N GLY A 257 6.63 12.46 19.15
CA GLY A 257 6.25 13.76 18.59
C GLY A 257 5.31 13.65 17.39
N ALA A 258 4.54 14.71 17.13
CA ALA A 258 3.54 14.76 16.05
C ALA A 258 4.16 14.48 14.66
N ALA A 259 5.38 14.94 14.39
CA ALA A 259 6.10 14.68 13.15
C ALA A 259 6.33 13.18 12.92
N LEU A 260 6.85 12.47 13.93
CA LEU A 260 7.10 11.03 13.87
C LEU A 260 5.79 10.26 13.70
N MET A 261 4.79 10.57 14.52
CA MET A 261 3.49 9.90 14.50
C MET A 261 2.81 10.01 13.14
N ASN A 262 2.66 11.23 12.62
CA ASN A 262 1.98 11.46 11.35
C ASN A 262 2.81 11.00 10.16
N GLY A 263 4.13 11.15 10.20
CA GLY A 263 5.02 10.64 9.16
C GLY A 263 4.93 9.12 9.01
N ILE A 264 4.98 8.38 10.12
CA ILE A 264 4.87 6.91 10.09
C ILE A 264 3.47 6.46 9.68
N LYS A 265 2.39 7.02 10.26
CA LYS A 265 1.01 6.67 9.91
C LYS A 265 0.71 6.88 8.43
N ARG A 266 1.01 8.07 7.91
CA ARG A 266 0.71 8.39 6.50
C ARG A 266 1.67 7.69 5.54
N GLY A 267 2.94 7.52 5.92
CA GLY A 267 3.90 6.72 5.17
C GLY A 267 3.45 5.27 5.04
N LEU A 268 3.03 4.64 6.13
CA LEU A 268 2.55 3.27 6.13
C LEU A 268 1.26 3.11 5.33
N PHE A 269 0.26 3.99 5.54
CA PHE A 269 -0.99 3.99 4.77
C PHE A 269 -0.75 4.08 3.26
N SER A 270 0.34 4.74 2.84
CA SER A 270 0.72 4.86 1.43
C SER A 270 1.44 3.62 0.93
N ASN A 271 2.54 3.21 1.57
CA ASN A 271 3.40 2.15 1.05
C ASN A 271 3.01 0.71 1.47
N GLU A 272 2.10 0.58 2.43
CA GLU A 272 1.51 -0.68 2.92
C GLU A 272 2.54 -1.71 3.47
N ALA A 273 3.81 -1.32 3.69
CA ALA A 273 4.86 -2.25 4.07
C ALA A 273 4.72 -2.75 5.52
N GLY A 274 4.36 -4.01 5.68
CA GLY A 274 4.10 -4.63 6.98
C GLY A 274 2.62 -4.75 7.34
N GLU A 275 1.69 -4.22 6.52
CA GLU A 275 0.25 -4.43 6.69
C GLU A 275 -0.21 -5.82 6.24
N GLY A 276 0.58 -6.49 5.39
CA GLY A 276 0.21 -7.78 4.82
C GLY A 276 -0.78 -7.70 3.66
N SER A 277 -0.99 -6.54 3.09
CA SER A 277 -1.89 -6.31 1.95
C SER A 277 -1.25 -6.72 0.63
N VAL A 278 -0.09 -6.15 0.34
CA VAL A 278 0.70 -6.36 -0.87
C VAL A 278 1.03 -7.84 -1.14
N PRO A 279 1.32 -8.66 -0.14
CA PRO A 279 1.50 -10.10 -0.30
C PRO A 279 0.37 -10.81 -1.06
N ASN A 280 -0.87 -10.31 -0.97
CA ASN A 280 -2.01 -10.90 -1.71
C ASN A 280 -1.86 -10.74 -3.23
N ALA A 281 -1.35 -9.60 -3.70
CA ALA A 281 -1.02 -9.41 -5.10
C ALA A 281 0.27 -10.16 -5.48
N ALA A 282 1.31 -10.06 -4.64
CA ALA A 282 2.59 -10.72 -4.88
C ALA A 282 2.45 -12.24 -5.09
N ALA A 283 1.57 -12.89 -4.33
CA ALA A 283 1.34 -14.33 -4.42
C ALA A 283 0.75 -14.79 -5.76
N THR A 284 0.04 -13.91 -6.47
CA THR A 284 -0.62 -14.27 -7.73
C THR A 284 0.32 -14.32 -8.93
N ALA A 285 1.51 -13.75 -8.79
CA ALA A 285 2.50 -13.74 -9.87
C ALA A 285 3.04 -15.15 -10.15
N ASP A 286 3.11 -15.48 -11.43
CA ASP A 286 3.82 -16.65 -11.91
C ASP A 286 5.30 -16.30 -12.10
N VAL A 287 6.13 -16.84 -11.23
CA VAL A 287 7.58 -16.60 -11.19
C VAL A 287 8.35 -17.88 -10.91
N SER A 288 9.58 -17.94 -11.38
CA SER A 288 10.47 -19.10 -11.16
C SER A 288 11.04 -19.18 -9.73
N HIS A 289 11.00 -18.07 -8.97
CA HIS A 289 11.60 -18.00 -7.63
C HIS A 289 10.85 -17.01 -6.73
N PRO A 290 10.49 -17.35 -5.47
CA PRO A 290 9.74 -16.48 -4.55
C PRO A 290 10.40 -15.11 -4.30
N ALA A 291 11.73 -15.07 -4.21
CA ALA A 291 12.49 -13.84 -3.97
C ALA A 291 12.30 -12.79 -5.08
N LYS A 292 11.93 -13.18 -6.31
CA LYS A 292 11.66 -12.23 -7.39
C LYS A 292 10.53 -11.26 -7.01
N GLN A 293 9.42 -11.78 -6.51
CA GLN A 293 8.31 -10.93 -6.07
C GLN A 293 8.64 -10.14 -4.82
N GLY A 294 9.36 -10.71 -3.86
CA GLY A 294 9.86 -9.97 -2.71
C GLY A 294 10.67 -8.74 -3.11
N LEU A 295 11.61 -8.90 -4.05
CA LEU A 295 12.45 -7.82 -4.57
C LEU A 295 11.64 -6.75 -5.30
N ILE A 296 10.71 -7.16 -6.17
CA ILE A 296 9.84 -6.24 -6.93
C ILE A 296 8.95 -5.42 -5.97
N GLN A 297 8.33 -6.06 -4.98
CA GLN A 297 7.43 -5.39 -4.05
C GLN A 297 8.18 -4.48 -3.07
N SER A 298 9.41 -4.84 -2.68
CA SER A 298 10.32 -3.96 -1.95
C SER A 298 10.66 -2.70 -2.74
N PHE A 299 10.89 -2.81 -4.06
CA PHE A 299 11.07 -1.65 -4.93
C PHE A 299 9.81 -0.78 -5.00
N GLY A 300 8.63 -1.39 -4.97
CA GLY A 300 7.34 -0.68 -4.95
C GLY A 300 7.23 0.32 -3.79
N VAL A 301 7.78 0.00 -2.61
CA VAL A 301 7.83 0.92 -1.46
C VAL A 301 8.63 2.19 -1.78
N PHE A 302 9.76 2.04 -2.52
CA PHE A 302 10.56 3.20 -2.95
C PHE A 302 9.81 4.05 -3.97
N VAL A 303 9.20 3.45 -4.98
CA VAL A 303 8.42 4.18 -6.00
C VAL A 303 7.27 4.93 -5.35
N ASP A 304 6.54 4.29 -4.45
CA ASP A 304 5.42 4.88 -3.76
C ASP A 304 5.86 6.09 -2.91
N THR A 305 6.78 5.88 -1.99
CA THR A 305 7.06 6.88 -0.96
C THR A 305 8.12 7.89 -1.41
N PHE A 306 9.26 7.44 -1.96
CA PHE A 306 10.34 8.37 -2.32
C PHE A 306 10.06 9.14 -3.61
N LEU A 307 9.21 8.63 -4.51
CA LEU A 307 8.82 9.39 -5.70
C LEU A 307 7.48 10.08 -5.51
N ILE A 308 6.39 9.33 -5.33
CA ILE A 308 5.03 9.88 -5.40
C ILE A 308 4.68 10.70 -4.16
N CYS A 309 4.91 10.16 -2.94
CA CYS A 309 4.64 10.92 -1.72
C CYS A 309 5.55 12.14 -1.58
N THR A 310 6.83 12.03 -1.98
CA THR A 310 7.75 13.17 -1.98
C THR A 310 7.30 14.24 -2.96
N ALA A 311 6.81 13.86 -4.12
CA ALA A 311 6.23 14.79 -5.09
C ALA A 311 5.08 15.59 -4.47
N SER A 312 4.16 14.91 -3.78
CA SER A 312 3.06 15.55 -3.06
C SER A 312 3.52 16.47 -1.94
N ALA A 313 4.53 16.03 -1.18
CA ALA A 313 5.11 16.84 -0.11
C ALA A 313 5.69 18.16 -0.65
N PHE A 314 6.42 18.12 -1.76
CA PHE A 314 6.95 19.32 -2.39
C PHE A 314 5.85 20.25 -2.90
N ILE A 315 4.80 19.74 -3.54
CA ILE A 315 3.66 20.55 -4.00
C ILE A 315 3.10 21.38 -2.84
N VAL A 316 2.90 20.76 -1.67
CA VAL A 316 2.30 21.38 -0.49
C VAL A 316 3.30 22.30 0.23
N MET A 317 4.56 21.92 0.31
CA MET A 317 5.54 22.66 1.14
C MET A 317 6.10 23.89 0.44
N VAL A 318 6.24 23.89 -0.87
CA VAL A 318 6.80 25.00 -1.64
C VAL A 318 5.95 26.27 -1.52
N SER A 319 4.62 26.13 -1.42
CA SER A 319 3.72 27.28 -1.24
C SER A 319 3.73 27.89 0.16
N GLY A 320 4.09 27.10 1.18
CA GLY A 320 4.02 27.48 2.59
C GLY A 320 2.58 27.62 3.12
N SER A 321 1.56 27.38 2.31
CA SER A 321 0.16 27.60 2.66
C SER A 321 -0.36 26.61 3.72
N TYR A 322 0.32 25.49 3.94
CA TYR A 322 -0.02 24.52 4.99
C TYR A 322 0.00 25.11 6.41
N GLU A 323 0.74 26.20 6.65
CA GLU A 323 0.79 26.89 7.94
C GLU A 323 -0.34 27.92 8.10
N THR A 324 -0.82 28.51 7.01
CA THR A 324 -1.65 29.73 7.05
C THR A 324 -3.06 29.59 6.52
N SER A 325 -3.31 28.62 5.62
CA SER A 325 -4.59 28.49 4.92
C SER A 325 -5.71 27.88 5.76
N GLY A 326 -5.41 27.15 6.85
CA GLY A 326 -6.37 26.35 7.60
C GLY A 326 -6.95 25.16 6.82
N LEU A 327 -6.43 24.89 5.61
CA LEU A 327 -6.85 23.78 4.76
C LEU A 327 -6.04 22.52 5.09
N THR A 328 -6.60 21.36 4.77
CA THR A 328 -5.94 20.06 4.93
C THR A 328 -6.38 19.06 3.85
N GLY A 329 -5.65 17.96 3.71
CA GLY A 329 -5.97 16.92 2.75
C GLY A 329 -6.00 17.44 1.32
N ILE A 330 -6.97 16.96 0.53
CA ILE A 330 -7.05 17.32 -0.90
C ILE A 330 -7.35 18.79 -1.13
N ALA A 331 -8.08 19.44 -0.24
CA ALA A 331 -8.40 20.86 -0.36
C ALA A 331 -7.12 21.73 -0.33
N LEU A 332 -6.14 21.38 0.51
CA LEU A 332 -4.84 22.05 0.55
C LEU A 332 -4.07 21.81 -0.76
N VAL A 333 -4.01 20.58 -1.25
CA VAL A 333 -3.30 20.28 -2.51
C VAL A 333 -3.90 21.02 -3.70
N GLN A 334 -5.24 21.08 -3.79
CA GLN A 334 -5.93 21.83 -4.85
C GLN A 334 -5.66 23.34 -4.77
N HIS A 335 -5.67 23.88 -3.57
CA HIS A 335 -5.33 25.28 -3.32
C HIS A 335 -3.91 25.60 -3.77
N ASP A 336 -2.92 24.78 -3.38
CA ASP A 336 -1.51 24.99 -3.69
C ASP A 336 -1.21 24.85 -5.19
N LEU A 337 -1.83 23.87 -5.84
CA LEU A 337 -1.74 23.74 -7.30
C LEU A 337 -2.37 24.94 -8.00
N GLY A 338 -3.48 25.47 -7.47
CA GLY A 338 -4.11 26.68 -8.00
C GLY A 338 -3.20 27.91 -7.91
N LEU A 339 -2.45 28.06 -6.80
CA LEU A 339 -1.47 29.14 -6.63
C LEU A 339 -0.28 29.02 -7.60
N GLN A 340 0.19 27.80 -7.85
CA GLN A 340 1.42 27.55 -8.61
C GLN A 340 1.18 27.47 -10.13
N LEU A 341 0.07 26.87 -10.55
CA LEU A 341 -0.22 26.56 -11.96
C LEU A 341 -1.41 27.36 -12.52
N GLY A 342 -2.15 28.07 -11.65
CA GLY A 342 -3.32 28.85 -12.05
C GLY A 342 -4.66 28.13 -11.82
N SER A 343 -5.74 28.84 -12.10
CA SER A 343 -7.12 28.46 -11.75
C SER A 343 -7.65 27.18 -12.41
N TRP A 344 -6.98 26.67 -13.44
CA TRP A 344 -7.35 25.42 -14.10
C TRP A 344 -6.86 24.17 -13.35
N ALA A 345 -5.77 24.29 -12.55
CA ALA A 345 -5.10 23.17 -11.92
C ALA A 345 -5.95 22.42 -10.88
N PRO A 346 -6.78 23.06 -10.03
CA PRO A 346 -7.71 22.37 -9.17
C PRO A 346 -8.66 21.42 -9.91
N GLY A 347 -9.10 21.78 -11.12
CA GLY A 347 -9.97 20.93 -11.95
C GLY A 347 -9.24 19.70 -12.48
N VAL A 348 -7.99 19.85 -12.94
CA VAL A 348 -7.16 18.73 -13.36
C VAL A 348 -6.84 17.82 -12.18
N MET A 349 -6.66 18.38 -10.99
CA MET A 349 -6.43 17.58 -9.77
C MET A 349 -7.62 16.67 -9.43
N VAL A 350 -8.86 17.06 -9.74
CA VAL A 350 -10.02 16.17 -9.60
C VAL A 350 -9.86 14.92 -10.46
N ILE A 351 -9.38 15.08 -11.71
CA ILE A 351 -9.15 13.95 -12.61
C ILE A 351 -8.07 13.03 -12.02
N PHE A 352 -6.96 13.58 -11.53
CA PHE A 352 -5.91 12.78 -10.88
C PHE A 352 -6.44 12.05 -9.66
N ILE A 353 -7.12 12.74 -8.75
CA ILE A 353 -7.68 12.11 -7.55
C ILE A 353 -8.68 11.02 -7.93
N PHE A 354 -9.51 11.24 -8.92
CA PHE A 354 -10.42 10.20 -9.39
C PHE A 354 -9.65 8.96 -9.90
N MET A 355 -8.63 9.14 -10.72
CA MET A 355 -7.83 8.03 -11.23
C MET A 355 -7.11 7.27 -10.12
N PHE A 356 -6.44 7.97 -9.20
CA PHE A 356 -5.72 7.39 -8.07
C PHE A 356 -6.66 6.67 -7.10
N ALA A 357 -7.72 7.35 -6.68
CA ALA A 357 -8.67 6.77 -5.74
C ALA A 357 -9.45 5.60 -6.34
N PHE A 358 -9.89 5.72 -7.59
CA PHE A 358 -10.67 4.66 -8.22
C PHE A 358 -9.82 3.41 -8.51
N SER A 359 -8.57 3.57 -8.93
CA SER A 359 -7.64 2.43 -9.05
C SER A 359 -7.41 1.75 -7.70
N SER A 360 -7.28 2.55 -6.61
CA SER A 360 -7.14 1.98 -5.27
C SER A 360 -8.42 1.28 -4.79
N ILE A 361 -9.61 1.80 -5.07
CA ILE A 361 -10.87 1.09 -4.75
C ILE A 361 -10.87 -0.32 -5.37
N ILE A 362 -10.43 -0.43 -6.62
CA ILE A 362 -10.37 -1.69 -7.34
C ILE A 362 -9.27 -2.62 -6.76
N GLY A 363 -8.08 -2.08 -6.49
CA GLY A 363 -6.97 -2.82 -5.87
C GLY A 363 -7.30 -3.32 -4.46
N ASN A 364 -7.89 -2.47 -3.64
CA ASN A 364 -8.35 -2.77 -2.29
C ASN A 364 -9.44 -3.84 -2.28
N TYR A 365 -10.42 -3.71 -3.18
CA TYR A 365 -11.44 -4.73 -3.37
C TYR A 365 -10.81 -6.09 -3.69
N TYR A 366 -9.79 -6.13 -4.54
CA TYR A 366 -9.09 -7.36 -4.89
C TYR A 366 -8.49 -8.08 -3.67
N TYR A 367 -7.86 -7.34 -2.77
CA TYR A 367 -7.33 -7.92 -1.52
C TYR A 367 -8.44 -8.50 -0.65
N GLY A 368 -9.57 -7.81 -0.55
CA GLY A 368 -10.75 -8.33 0.15
C GLY A 368 -11.32 -9.58 -0.51
N GLU A 369 -11.47 -9.59 -1.84
CA GLU A 369 -12.01 -10.74 -2.60
C GLU A 369 -11.20 -12.01 -2.37
N ILE A 370 -9.87 -11.95 -2.47
CA ILE A 370 -8.99 -13.11 -2.24
C ILE A 370 -9.21 -13.68 -0.83
N ASN A 371 -9.31 -12.83 0.17
CA ASN A 371 -9.45 -13.26 1.54
C ASN A 371 -10.87 -13.78 1.86
N ILE A 372 -11.92 -13.22 1.27
CA ILE A 372 -13.29 -13.79 1.34
C ILE A 372 -13.31 -15.18 0.69
N LEU A 373 -12.64 -15.36 -0.45
CA LEU A 373 -12.54 -16.67 -1.12
C LEU A 373 -11.68 -17.67 -0.33
N HIS A 374 -10.70 -17.19 0.45
CA HIS A 374 -9.97 -18.02 1.40
C HIS A 374 -10.87 -18.52 2.54
N LEU A 375 -11.75 -17.65 3.07
CA LEU A 375 -12.69 -17.99 4.13
C LEU A 375 -13.80 -18.93 3.66
N SER A 376 -14.33 -18.68 2.46
CA SER A 376 -15.41 -19.49 1.90
C SER A 376 -15.42 -19.47 0.37
N LYS A 377 -15.55 -20.67 -0.22
CA LYS A 377 -15.71 -20.83 -1.69
C LYS A 377 -17.14 -20.52 -2.18
N ASN A 378 -18.06 -20.21 -1.26
CA ASN A 378 -19.46 -19.91 -1.62
C ASN A 378 -19.56 -18.48 -2.19
N ARG A 379 -20.01 -18.37 -3.43
CA ARG A 379 -20.21 -17.10 -4.13
C ARG A 379 -21.23 -16.15 -3.46
N VAL A 380 -22.12 -16.68 -2.62
CA VAL A 380 -23.06 -15.84 -1.87
C VAL A 380 -22.33 -14.89 -0.93
N TYR A 381 -21.34 -15.37 -0.17
CA TYR A 381 -20.54 -14.51 0.72
C TYR A 381 -19.75 -13.46 -0.05
N LEU A 382 -19.20 -13.82 -1.20
CA LEU A 382 -18.52 -12.87 -2.07
C LEU A 382 -19.48 -11.79 -2.58
N ASN A 383 -20.68 -12.14 -2.99
CA ASN A 383 -21.66 -11.15 -3.45
C ASN A 383 -22.15 -10.25 -2.31
N ILE A 384 -22.34 -10.79 -1.10
CA ILE A 384 -22.62 -9.98 0.10
C ILE A 384 -21.49 -8.97 0.34
N PHE A 385 -20.25 -9.44 0.30
CA PHE A 385 -19.06 -8.57 0.44
C PHE A 385 -19.04 -7.44 -0.62
N ARG A 386 -19.34 -7.76 -1.89
CA ARG A 386 -19.43 -6.76 -2.96
C ARG A 386 -20.47 -5.68 -2.70
N VAL A 387 -21.63 -6.06 -2.18
CA VAL A 387 -22.68 -5.10 -1.77
C VAL A 387 -22.16 -4.19 -0.67
N PHE A 388 -21.48 -4.74 0.34
CA PHE A 388 -20.89 -3.93 1.42
C PHE A 388 -19.80 -3.00 0.90
N VAL A 389 -18.96 -3.43 -0.05
CA VAL A 389 -17.96 -2.57 -0.68
C VAL A 389 -18.61 -1.35 -1.34
N VAL A 390 -19.66 -1.58 -2.16
CA VAL A 390 -20.39 -0.51 -2.85
C VAL A 390 -21.06 0.44 -1.83
N ALA A 391 -21.65 -0.12 -0.78
CA ALA A 391 -22.29 0.67 0.28
C ALA A 391 -21.26 1.52 1.04
N MET A 392 -20.06 1.00 1.31
CA MET A 392 -18.99 1.73 2.00
C MET A 392 -18.35 2.82 1.12
N VAL A 393 -18.29 2.65 -0.18
CA VAL A 393 -17.91 3.69 -1.13
C VAL A 393 -18.91 4.86 -1.07
N TYR A 394 -20.21 4.58 -1.09
CA TYR A 394 -21.24 5.60 -0.92
C TYR A 394 -21.14 6.30 0.44
N PHE A 395 -21.04 5.52 1.52
CA PHE A 395 -20.87 6.05 2.88
C PHE A 395 -19.65 6.97 2.98
N GLY A 396 -18.49 6.55 2.45
CA GLY A 396 -17.26 7.33 2.48
C GLY A 396 -17.40 8.69 1.81
N SER A 397 -18.12 8.77 0.70
CA SER A 397 -18.37 10.04 -0.01
C SER A 397 -19.14 11.07 0.82
N THR A 398 -19.96 10.64 1.77
CA THR A 398 -20.81 11.50 2.62
C THR A 398 -20.30 11.64 4.04
N ALA A 399 -19.36 10.79 4.47
CA ALA A 399 -18.81 10.79 5.82
C ALA A 399 -17.82 11.95 6.05
N SER A 400 -17.57 12.27 7.33
CA SER A 400 -16.54 13.26 7.69
C SER A 400 -15.13 12.72 7.46
N LEU A 401 -14.22 13.61 7.05
CA LEU A 401 -12.80 13.31 6.84
C LEU A 401 -12.18 12.59 8.06
N ASN A 402 -12.40 13.17 9.25
CA ASN A 402 -11.82 12.64 10.49
C ASN A 402 -12.28 11.22 10.79
N LEU A 403 -13.57 10.91 10.57
CA LEU A 403 -14.09 9.58 10.85
C LEU A 403 -13.45 8.51 9.95
N VAL A 404 -13.38 8.76 8.64
CA VAL A 404 -12.83 7.76 7.70
C VAL A 404 -11.34 7.53 7.93
N TRP A 405 -10.57 8.59 8.22
CA TRP A 405 -9.13 8.45 8.52
C TRP A 405 -8.86 7.81 9.87
N ASN A 406 -9.65 8.14 10.91
CA ASN A 406 -9.50 7.52 12.23
C ASN A 406 -9.83 6.01 12.20
N LEU A 407 -10.86 5.63 11.44
CA LEU A 407 -11.18 4.22 11.21
C LEU A 407 -10.06 3.53 10.42
N ALA A 408 -9.51 4.19 9.41
CA ALA A 408 -8.38 3.64 8.64
C ALA A 408 -7.17 3.38 9.53
N ASP A 409 -6.79 4.34 10.38
CA ASP A 409 -5.68 4.20 11.33
C ASP A 409 -5.91 3.03 12.31
N LEU A 410 -7.15 2.85 12.79
CA LEU A 410 -7.48 1.78 13.72
C LEU A 410 -7.33 0.40 13.08
N PHE A 411 -7.93 0.20 11.91
CA PHE A 411 -7.89 -1.09 11.24
C PHE A 411 -6.50 -1.40 10.68
N MET A 412 -5.76 -0.39 10.24
CA MET A 412 -4.34 -0.49 9.89
C MET A 412 -3.51 -1.03 11.06
N ALA A 413 -3.73 -0.51 12.28
CA ALA A 413 -3.02 -0.98 13.46
C ALA A 413 -3.25 -2.48 13.73
N PHE A 414 -4.48 -2.97 13.59
CA PHE A 414 -4.78 -4.39 13.77
C PHE A 414 -4.15 -5.28 12.69
N LEU A 415 -4.13 -4.82 11.44
CA LEU A 415 -3.45 -5.55 10.35
C LEU A 415 -1.95 -5.65 10.62
N VAL A 416 -1.32 -4.53 10.93
CA VAL A 416 0.12 -4.47 11.24
C VAL A 416 0.45 -5.40 12.40
N LEU A 417 -0.32 -5.34 13.48
CA LEU A 417 -0.09 -6.19 14.66
C LEU A 417 -0.11 -7.67 14.28
N THR A 418 -1.12 -8.11 13.57
CA THR A 418 -1.27 -9.51 13.19
C THR A 418 -0.22 -9.96 12.18
N ASN A 419 0.10 -9.12 11.20
CA ASN A 419 1.05 -9.47 10.15
C ASN A 419 2.50 -9.42 10.62
N ILE A 420 2.92 -8.33 11.27
CA ILE A 420 4.33 -8.17 11.71
C ILE A 420 4.73 -9.28 12.69
N LEU A 421 3.88 -9.61 13.66
CA LEU A 421 4.16 -10.72 14.58
C LEU A 421 4.33 -12.05 13.83
N SER A 422 3.51 -12.28 12.81
CA SER A 422 3.60 -13.49 11.99
C SER A 422 4.87 -13.56 11.16
N ILE A 423 5.26 -12.47 10.51
CA ILE A 423 6.48 -12.46 9.68
C ILE A 423 7.77 -12.41 10.50
N LEU A 424 7.76 -11.91 11.74
CA LEU A 424 8.91 -12.01 12.65
C LEU A 424 9.26 -13.48 12.93
N VAL A 425 8.25 -14.35 13.06
CA VAL A 425 8.46 -15.79 13.27
C VAL A 425 8.87 -16.49 11.97
N LEU A 426 8.22 -16.17 10.85
CA LEU A 426 8.40 -16.89 9.57
C LEU A 426 9.50 -16.30 8.69
N GLY A 427 9.98 -15.11 8.95
CA GLY A 427 10.87 -14.34 8.07
C GLY A 427 12.18 -15.06 7.71
N ARG A 428 12.63 -16.01 8.54
CA ARG A 428 13.79 -16.86 8.22
C ARG A 428 13.61 -17.63 6.89
N LEU A 429 12.40 -18.05 6.56
CA LEU A 429 12.14 -18.76 5.31
C LEU A 429 12.36 -17.86 4.09
N ALA A 430 11.93 -16.61 4.16
CA ALA A 430 12.19 -15.62 3.11
C ALA A 430 13.69 -15.31 2.96
N ILE A 431 14.44 -15.28 4.08
CA ILE A 431 15.91 -15.08 4.05
C ILE A 431 16.60 -16.28 3.42
N ILE A 432 16.16 -17.52 3.67
CA ILE A 432 16.68 -18.72 3.00
C ILE A 432 16.46 -18.60 1.48
N ALA A 433 15.24 -18.23 1.06
CA ALA A 433 14.94 -18.02 -0.35
C ALA A 433 15.79 -16.90 -0.98
N LEU A 434 16.02 -15.79 -0.27
CA LEU A 434 16.90 -14.72 -0.73
C LEU A 434 18.33 -15.21 -0.99
N ASN A 435 18.86 -15.94 -0.03
CA ASN A 435 20.24 -16.47 -0.11
C ASN A 435 20.37 -17.49 -1.25
N ASP A 436 19.37 -18.33 -1.43
CA ASP A 436 19.35 -19.30 -2.54
C ASP A 436 19.31 -18.60 -3.90
N TYR A 437 18.44 -17.59 -4.05
CA TYR A 437 18.35 -16.80 -5.28
C TYR A 437 19.71 -16.22 -5.68
N PHE A 438 20.39 -15.56 -4.75
CA PHE A 438 21.67 -14.93 -5.06
C PHE A 438 22.81 -15.92 -5.19
N ARG A 439 22.78 -17.05 -4.48
CA ARG A 439 23.74 -18.15 -4.70
C ARG A 439 23.67 -18.69 -6.13
N GLN A 440 22.45 -18.87 -6.66
CA GLN A 440 22.26 -19.30 -8.05
C GLN A 440 22.77 -18.24 -9.04
N LYS A 441 22.55 -16.95 -8.76
CA LYS A 441 23.10 -15.85 -9.56
C LYS A 441 24.63 -15.81 -9.56
N GLU A 442 25.26 -16.04 -8.41
CA GLU A 442 26.72 -16.05 -8.27
C GLU A 442 27.41 -17.17 -9.06
N VAL A 443 26.72 -18.29 -9.26
CA VAL A 443 27.22 -19.38 -10.12
C VAL A 443 26.82 -19.25 -11.60
N GLY A 444 26.27 -18.09 -12.00
CA GLY A 444 25.99 -17.76 -13.40
C GLY A 444 24.61 -18.22 -13.90
N ILE A 445 23.69 -18.65 -13.03
CA ILE A 445 22.33 -18.99 -13.45
C ILE A 445 21.56 -17.69 -13.68
N GLU A 446 21.22 -17.42 -14.93
CA GLU A 446 20.51 -16.20 -15.31
C GLU A 446 19.09 -16.16 -14.72
N GLU A 447 18.40 -17.30 -14.72
CA GLU A 447 17.06 -17.43 -14.19
C GLU A 447 17.00 -18.45 -13.05
N PRO A 448 17.19 -17.99 -11.77
CA PRO A 448 17.12 -18.86 -10.61
C PRO A 448 15.75 -19.54 -10.49
N VAL A 449 15.78 -20.83 -10.17
CA VAL A 449 14.59 -21.66 -9.95
C VAL A 449 14.56 -22.11 -8.51
N PHE A 450 13.43 -21.98 -7.86
CA PHE A 450 13.28 -22.33 -6.47
C PHE A 450 12.86 -23.79 -6.30
N ASP A 451 13.54 -24.50 -5.41
CA ASP A 451 13.15 -25.82 -4.95
C ASP A 451 12.83 -25.76 -3.46
N ARG A 452 11.59 -26.12 -3.08
CA ARG A 452 11.16 -26.11 -1.69
C ARG A 452 11.99 -27.00 -0.76
N SER A 453 12.72 -27.98 -1.29
CA SER A 453 13.56 -28.90 -0.49
C SER A 453 14.65 -28.21 0.34
N ILE A 454 14.99 -26.96 0.00
CA ILE A 454 15.96 -26.18 0.80
C ILE A 454 15.38 -25.63 2.10
N LEU A 455 14.05 -25.65 2.25
CA LEU A 455 13.38 -25.15 3.44
C LEU A 455 13.36 -26.21 4.55
N PRO A 456 13.45 -25.77 5.82
CA PRO A 456 13.52 -26.71 6.96
C PRO A 456 12.19 -27.43 7.23
N ASN A 457 11.07 -26.90 6.77
CA ASN A 457 9.75 -27.48 6.87
C ASN A 457 8.98 -27.26 5.57
N LEU A 458 8.38 -28.31 5.03
CA LEU A 458 7.64 -28.31 3.76
C LEU A 458 6.13 -28.31 3.97
N GLU A 459 5.65 -28.35 5.20
CA GLU A 459 4.22 -28.41 5.50
C GLU A 459 3.48 -27.17 4.99
N GLY A 460 2.42 -27.40 4.24
CA GLY A 460 1.62 -26.33 3.63
C GLY A 460 2.24 -25.66 2.40
N ILE A 461 3.44 -26.07 1.98
CA ILE A 461 4.07 -25.57 0.76
C ILE A 461 3.73 -26.53 -0.39
N VAL A 462 2.64 -26.23 -1.10
CA VAL A 462 2.07 -27.11 -2.12
C VAL A 462 2.67 -26.92 -3.51
N TRP A 463 3.24 -25.76 -3.78
CA TRP A 463 3.93 -25.43 -5.03
C TRP A 463 5.47 -25.63 -4.87
N TRP A 464 6.27 -25.30 -5.83
CA TRP A 464 7.74 -25.30 -5.77
C TRP A 464 8.39 -26.68 -5.65
N HIS A 465 7.85 -27.69 -6.34
CA HIS A 465 8.53 -28.98 -6.54
C HIS A 465 9.13 -29.05 -7.96
N LYS A 466 10.18 -29.86 -8.14
CA LYS A 466 10.92 -29.99 -9.42
C LYS A 466 10.04 -30.33 -10.63
N ASP A 467 8.91 -31.02 -10.39
CA ASP A 467 7.97 -31.44 -11.42
C ASP A 467 6.76 -30.50 -11.55
N ALA A 468 6.76 -29.36 -10.84
CA ALA A 468 5.69 -28.37 -10.96
C ALA A 468 5.76 -27.75 -12.36
N LYS A 469 5.01 -28.31 -13.30
CA LYS A 469 4.76 -27.67 -14.58
C LYS A 469 3.90 -26.43 -14.31
N HIS A 470 4.32 -25.29 -14.87
CA HIS A 470 3.47 -24.12 -14.91
C HIS A 470 2.11 -24.53 -15.49
N PRO A 471 0.99 -24.07 -14.91
CA PRO A 471 -0.33 -24.36 -15.45
C PRO A 471 -0.39 -23.87 -16.90
N GLU A 472 -0.63 -24.81 -17.83
CA GLU A 472 -0.84 -24.53 -19.25
C GLU A 472 -2.12 -23.70 -19.46
#